data_892b45a295417df28e6830563ddf50a7
#
_entry.id   892b45a295417df28e6830563ddf50a7
#
_cell.length_a   1.000
_cell.length_b   1.000
_cell.length_c   1.000
_cell.angle_alpha   90.00
_cell.angle_beta   90.00
_cell.angle_gamma   90.00
#
_symmetry.space_group_name_H-M   'P 1'
#
loop_
_entity.id
_entity.type
_entity.pdbx_description
1 polymer ?
#
loop_
_entity_poly.entity_id
_entity_poly.type
_entity_poly.pdbx_seq_one_letter_code
_entity_poly.pdbx_strand_id
1 'polypeptide(L)'
;GNGWFNEQTPAVWYFHEAPWRKRPQMIAEIHLCYTDGSKDVITTDTSWKTSTGPLLFDNLYVGSFYDARLEQKGWDTELFDDVSWQHAKLTAAPAPLIEAQKMPSITTADTLSVVSVNCISDTCYVFDMGINTAGVPRLEIKGERGTRIRLRHSEMLQKDGNIDQRNIDMHLRPRNKREIIQTDEYVLKGEGVETFIPPFTRSEEHTSELQ
;
A
#
# COMPACT_ATOMS: atom_id res chain seq x y z
N GLY A 1 -5.87 -0.82 5.44
CA GLY A 1 -4.55 -1.42 5.29
C GLY A 1 -4.19 -2.42 6.37
N ASN A 2 -3.30 -3.32 6.05
CA ASN A 2 -2.78 -4.31 7.00
C ASN A 2 -1.57 -3.73 7.76
N GLY A 3 -1.80 -2.71 8.59
CA GLY A 3 -0.80 -2.20 9.51
C GLY A 3 -0.60 -3.13 10.71
N TRP A 4 0.11 -2.63 11.72
CA TRP A 4 0.41 -3.40 12.95
C TRP A 4 -0.83 -4.01 13.62
N PHE A 5 -2.00 -3.39 13.46
CA PHE A 5 -3.25 -3.84 14.06
C PHE A 5 -3.85 -5.08 13.37
N ASN A 6 -3.65 -5.24 12.08
CA ASN A 6 -4.10 -6.38 11.28
C ASN A 6 -2.95 -6.99 10.48
N GLU A 7 -1.79 -7.10 11.10
CA GLU A 7 -0.63 -7.69 10.45
C GLU A 7 -0.90 -9.15 10.04
N GLN A 8 -0.77 -9.44 8.76
CA GLN A 8 -0.99 -10.76 8.20
C GLN A 8 0.29 -11.45 7.74
N THR A 9 1.41 -10.72 7.78
CA THR A 9 2.70 -11.26 7.39
C THR A 9 3.31 -12.06 8.54
N PRO A 10 3.51 -13.36 8.37
CA PRO A 10 4.01 -14.22 9.44
C PRO A 10 5.48 -14.00 9.76
N ALA A 11 6.22 -13.28 8.93
CA ALA A 11 7.67 -13.22 9.00
C ALA A 11 8.24 -12.04 9.80
N VAL A 12 7.45 -10.99 10.06
CA VAL A 12 7.95 -9.74 10.63
C VAL A 12 7.74 -9.70 12.13
N TRP A 13 8.82 -9.78 12.90
CA TRP A 13 8.88 -9.64 14.36
C TRP A 13 7.76 -10.34 15.12
N TYR A 14 7.25 -11.45 14.61
CA TYR A 14 6.17 -12.23 15.21
C TYR A 14 4.85 -11.46 15.41
N PHE A 15 4.61 -10.36 14.69
CA PHE A 15 3.36 -9.61 14.78
C PHE A 15 2.12 -10.45 14.49
N HIS A 16 2.26 -11.50 13.70
CA HIS A 16 1.16 -12.46 13.46
C HIS A 16 0.73 -13.22 14.73
N GLU A 17 1.52 -13.24 15.78
CA GLU A 17 1.21 -13.84 17.10
C GLU A 17 0.71 -12.81 18.12
N ALA A 18 0.68 -11.54 17.74
CA ALA A 18 0.31 -10.47 18.64
C ALA A 18 -1.16 -10.56 19.09
N PRO A 19 -1.45 -10.51 20.41
CA PRO A 19 -2.80 -10.72 20.95
C PRO A 19 -3.80 -9.60 20.61
N TRP A 20 -3.31 -8.44 20.20
CA TRP A 20 -4.15 -7.29 19.84
C TRP A 20 -4.66 -7.33 18.38
N ARG A 21 -4.22 -8.27 17.56
CA ARG A 21 -4.63 -8.34 16.15
C ARG A 21 -6.13 -8.49 16.00
N LYS A 22 -6.70 -7.65 15.14
CA LYS A 22 -8.12 -7.66 14.78
C LYS A 22 -8.30 -7.31 13.31
N ARG A 23 -9.51 -7.51 12.80
CA ARG A 23 -9.89 -7.03 11.47
C ARG A 23 -9.77 -5.50 11.42
N PRO A 24 -9.42 -4.92 10.25
CA PRO A 24 -9.41 -3.48 10.06
C PRO A 24 -10.73 -2.86 10.47
N GLN A 25 -10.64 -1.73 11.18
CA GLN A 25 -11.78 -0.95 11.66
C GLN A 25 -11.52 0.51 11.32
N MET A 26 -12.58 1.26 11.09
CA MET A 26 -12.52 2.69 10.86
C MET A 26 -13.47 3.40 11.82
N ILE A 27 -13.02 4.53 12.36
CA ILE A 27 -13.84 5.50 13.04
C ILE A 27 -13.48 6.87 12.48
N ALA A 28 -14.47 7.66 12.11
CA ALA A 28 -14.27 8.99 11.55
C ALA A 28 -15.40 9.95 11.96
N GLU A 29 -15.02 11.20 12.15
CA GLU A 29 -15.92 12.34 12.29
C GLU A 29 -15.53 13.40 11.26
N ILE A 30 -16.53 13.92 10.55
CA ILE A 30 -16.35 15.05 9.61
C ILE A 30 -17.10 16.23 10.18
N HIS A 31 -16.37 17.25 10.59
CA HIS A 31 -16.95 18.49 11.13
C HIS A 31 -17.11 19.52 10.00
N LEU A 32 -18.34 19.83 9.67
CA LEU A 32 -18.70 20.85 8.69
C LEU A 32 -18.95 22.18 9.39
N CYS A 33 -18.28 23.25 8.95
CA CYS A 33 -18.50 24.59 9.44
C CYS A 33 -18.98 25.44 8.27
N TYR A 34 -20.21 25.91 8.34
CA TYR A 34 -20.83 26.73 7.28
C TYR A 34 -20.51 28.21 7.44
N THR A 35 -20.66 28.97 6.37
CA THR A 35 -20.39 30.44 6.35
C THR A 35 -21.32 31.24 7.21
N ASP A 36 -22.53 30.73 7.52
CA ASP A 36 -23.48 31.31 8.44
C ASP A 36 -23.18 31.02 9.92
N GLY A 37 -22.10 30.28 10.20
CA GLY A 37 -21.66 29.89 11.54
C GLY A 37 -22.32 28.62 12.08
N SER A 38 -23.24 28.01 11.34
CA SER A 38 -23.79 26.69 11.72
C SER A 38 -22.76 25.59 11.56
N LYS A 39 -23.00 24.47 12.25
CA LYS A 39 -22.09 23.33 12.25
C LYS A 39 -22.88 22.03 12.18
N ASP A 40 -22.35 21.09 11.39
CA ASP A 40 -22.79 19.69 11.35
C ASP A 40 -21.64 18.73 11.63
N VAL A 41 -21.95 17.57 12.15
CA VAL A 41 -20.99 16.50 12.36
C VAL A 41 -21.53 15.20 11.75
N ILE A 42 -20.79 14.68 10.79
CA ILE A 42 -21.06 13.37 10.20
C ILE A 42 -20.15 12.35 10.87
N THR A 43 -20.73 11.31 11.45
CA THR A 43 -19.98 10.23 12.13
C THR A 43 -20.14 8.92 11.38
N THR A 44 -19.17 8.03 11.51
CA THR A 44 -19.31 6.66 11.02
C THR A 44 -20.34 5.88 11.82
N ASP A 45 -21.29 5.28 11.13
CA ASP A 45 -22.35 4.46 11.72
C ASP A 45 -22.79 3.33 10.77
N THR A 46 -23.90 2.68 11.05
CA THR A 46 -24.45 1.57 10.24
C THR A 46 -25.07 2.03 8.91
N SER A 47 -25.22 3.32 8.66
CA SER A 47 -25.67 3.84 7.36
C SER A 47 -24.56 3.79 6.32
N TRP A 48 -23.30 3.79 6.77
CA TRP A 48 -22.16 3.66 5.89
C TRP A 48 -22.14 2.29 5.22
N LYS A 49 -21.65 2.27 3.99
CA LYS A 49 -21.56 1.04 3.21
C LYS A 49 -20.10 0.70 2.91
N THR A 50 -19.83 -0.57 2.70
CA THR A 50 -18.50 -1.12 2.44
C THR A 50 -18.53 -2.10 1.29
N SER A 51 -17.46 -2.12 0.51
CA SER A 51 -17.22 -3.11 -0.54
C SER A 51 -15.75 -3.47 -0.59
N THR A 52 -15.43 -4.59 -1.19
CA THR A 52 -14.05 -4.93 -1.56
C THR A 52 -13.68 -4.20 -2.85
N GLY A 53 -12.41 -3.83 -2.97
CA GLY A 53 -11.89 -3.09 -4.12
C GLY A 53 -10.66 -3.75 -4.74
N PRO A 54 -9.92 -3.01 -5.55
CA PRO A 54 -8.77 -3.51 -6.30
C PRO A 54 -7.55 -3.84 -5.44
N LEU A 55 -7.45 -3.31 -4.23
CA LEU A 55 -6.35 -3.62 -3.31
C LEU A 55 -6.61 -4.95 -2.61
N LEU A 56 -6.01 -6.02 -3.11
CA LEU A 56 -6.23 -7.38 -2.62
C LEU A 56 -5.45 -7.69 -1.35
N PHE A 57 -4.28 -7.10 -1.22
CA PHE A 57 -3.40 -7.23 -0.07
C PHE A 57 -2.52 -5.98 0.05
N ASP A 58 -2.21 -5.61 1.26
CA ASP A 58 -1.21 -4.58 1.55
C ASP A 58 -0.50 -4.89 2.85
N ASN A 59 0.78 -4.60 2.88
CA ASN A 59 1.62 -4.71 4.05
C ASN A 59 2.87 -3.87 3.85
N LEU A 60 3.30 -3.15 4.87
CA LEU A 60 4.46 -2.26 4.81
C LEU A 60 5.76 -2.97 4.41
N TYR A 61 5.92 -4.22 4.79
CA TYR A 61 7.13 -5.01 4.57
C TYR A 61 7.05 -5.94 3.36
N VAL A 62 5.86 -6.44 3.07
CA VAL A 62 5.63 -7.36 1.95
C VAL A 62 5.44 -6.62 0.65
N GLY A 63 4.52 -5.65 0.64
CA GLY A 63 4.13 -4.90 -0.54
C GLY A 63 2.62 -4.79 -0.70
N SER A 64 2.20 -4.30 -1.84
CA SER A 64 0.81 -4.06 -2.21
C SER A 64 0.44 -4.90 -3.43
N PHE A 65 -0.64 -5.66 -3.35
CA PHE A 65 -1.18 -6.44 -4.48
C PHE A 65 -2.45 -5.77 -4.97
N TYR A 66 -2.41 -5.22 -6.17
CA TYR A 66 -3.48 -4.42 -6.75
C TYR A 66 -3.94 -5.00 -8.08
N ASP A 67 -5.23 -5.26 -8.20
CA ASP A 67 -5.83 -5.71 -9.46
C ASP A 67 -6.73 -4.61 -10.02
N ALA A 68 -6.22 -3.86 -10.99
CA ALA A 68 -6.93 -2.73 -11.59
C ALA A 68 -8.23 -3.13 -12.32
N ARG A 69 -8.41 -4.42 -12.63
CA ARG A 69 -9.65 -4.93 -13.23
C ARG A 69 -10.84 -4.90 -12.28
N LEU A 70 -10.57 -4.76 -10.96
CA LEU A 70 -11.57 -4.71 -9.89
C LEU A 70 -11.89 -3.28 -9.45
N GLU A 71 -11.34 -2.27 -10.12
CA GLU A 71 -11.70 -0.89 -9.87
C GLU A 71 -13.19 -0.65 -10.11
N GLN A 72 -13.85 -0.01 -9.16
CA GLN A 72 -15.25 0.40 -9.27
C GLN A 72 -15.27 1.86 -9.74
N LYS A 73 -15.38 2.07 -11.04
CA LYS A 73 -15.30 3.40 -11.66
C LYS A 73 -16.39 4.31 -11.12
N GLY A 74 -15.98 5.47 -10.61
CA GLY A 74 -16.90 6.51 -10.09
C GLY A 74 -17.41 6.25 -8.67
N TRP A 75 -16.81 5.32 -7.92
CA TRP A 75 -17.22 5.00 -6.55
C TRP A 75 -17.20 6.21 -5.57
N ASP A 76 -16.43 7.21 -5.92
CA ASP A 76 -16.25 8.47 -5.19
C ASP A 76 -17.10 9.62 -5.74
N THR A 77 -18.09 9.32 -6.59
CA THR A 77 -19.00 10.31 -7.16
C THR A 77 -20.41 10.19 -6.58
N GLU A 78 -21.14 11.29 -6.58
CA GLU A 78 -22.51 11.37 -6.02
C GLU A 78 -23.51 10.42 -6.70
N LEU A 79 -23.31 10.09 -7.97
CA LEU A 79 -24.23 9.27 -8.75
C LEU A 79 -23.84 7.79 -8.79
N PHE A 80 -22.88 7.38 -7.98
CA PHE A 80 -22.46 5.98 -7.93
C PHE A 80 -23.56 5.09 -7.36
N ASP A 81 -23.87 3.98 -8.04
CA ASP A 81 -24.81 2.97 -7.55
C ASP A 81 -24.12 2.02 -6.57
N ASP A 82 -24.35 2.25 -5.30
CA ASP A 82 -23.81 1.44 -4.19
C ASP A 82 -24.81 0.37 -3.65
N VAL A 83 -25.84 0.06 -4.42
CA VAL A 83 -26.88 -0.92 -4.00
C VAL A 83 -26.32 -2.28 -3.62
N SER A 84 -25.23 -2.71 -4.28
CA SER A 84 -24.54 -3.97 -4.00
C SER A 84 -23.62 -3.94 -2.78
N TRP A 85 -23.34 -2.77 -2.24
CA TRP A 85 -22.45 -2.62 -1.09
C TRP A 85 -23.16 -3.03 0.21
N GLN A 86 -22.39 -3.58 1.14
CA GLN A 86 -22.91 -4.03 2.43
C GLN A 86 -22.84 -2.90 3.45
N HIS A 87 -23.84 -2.82 4.32
CA HIS A 87 -23.78 -1.91 5.46
C HIS A 87 -22.64 -2.24 6.42
N ALA A 88 -22.01 -1.20 6.94
CA ALA A 88 -20.99 -1.32 7.96
C ALA A 88 -21.57 -1.94 9.25
N LYS A 89 -20.72 -2.67 9.97
CA LYS A 89 -21.09 -3.29 11.25
C LYS A 89 -20.38 -2.55 12.38
N LEU A 90 -21.15 -2.15 13.38
CA LEU A 90 -20.58 -1.58 14.60
C LEU A 90 -19.76 -2.63 15.35
N THR A 91 -18.66 -2.19 15.92
CA THR A 91 -17.78 -2.96 16.78
C THR A 91 -17.29 -2.10 17.93
N ALA A 92 -16.71 -2.73 18.94
CA ALA A 92 -16.12 -1.98 20.03
C ALA A 92 -14.97 -1.10 19.52
N ALA A 93 -14.96 0.16 19.92
CA ALA A 93 -13.90 1.09 19.59
C ALA A 93 -12.54 0.55 20.08
N PRO A 94 -11.46 0.66 19.28
CA PRO A 94 -10.14 0.19 19.69
C PRO A 94 -9.52 1.06 20.79
N ALA A 95 -9.97 2.30 20.93
CA ALA A 95 -9.51 3.26 21.92
C ALA A 95 -10.66 4.14 22.41
N PRO A 96 -10.63 4.60 23.68
CA PRO A 96 -11.67 5.46 24.25
C PRO A 96 -11.57 6.92 23.79
N LEU A 97 -10.44 7.32 23.20
CA LEU A 97 -10.15 8.70 22.81
C LEU A 97 -9.58 8.75 21.41
N ILE A 98 -10.10 9.68 20.61
CA ILE A 98 -9.57 10.04 19.30
C ILE A 98 -8.93 11.42 19.45
N GLU A 99 -7.66 11.52 19.06
CA GLU A 99 -6.91 12.77 19.04
C GLU A 99 -6.42 13.09 17.65
N ALA A 100 -6.27 14.36 17.33
CA ALA A 100 -5.61 14.79 16.11
C ALA A 100 -4.15 14.31 16.09
N GLN A 101 -3.69 13.92 14.90
CA GLN A 101 -2.29 13.54 14.69
C GLN A 101 -1.39 14.72 15.05
N LYS A 102 -0.42 14.47 15.95
CA LYS A 102 0.57 15.48 16.40
C LYS A 102 1.83 15.49 15.54
N MET A 103 2.11 14.41 14.83
CA MET A 103 3.25 14.31 13.93
C MET A 103 2.93 14.91 12.57
N PRO A 104 3.91 15.56 11.90
CA PRO A 104 3.75 15.99 10.51
C PRO A 104 3.36 14.81 9.60
N SER A 105 2.52 15.08 8.62
CA SER A 105 2.20 14.08 7.60
C SER A 105 3.42 13.78 6.74
N ILE A 106 3.53 12.52 6.31
CA ILE A 106 4.52 12.14 5.30
C ILE A 106 4.08 12.73 3.97
N THR A 107 4.97 13.52 3.37
CA THR A 107 4.72 14.21 2.10
C THR A 107 5.79 13.86 1.07
N THR A 108 5.47 14.00 -0.20
CA THR A 108 6.47 13.91 -1.27
C THR A 108 7.37 15.13 -1.20
N ALA A 109 8.65 14.92 -0.88
CA ALA A 109 9.64 15.98 -0.82
C ALA A 109 10.20 16.29 -2.21
N ASP A 110 10.42 15.26 -3.03
CA ASP A 110 11.00 15.37 -4.36
C ASP A 110 10.53 14.20 -5.25
N THR A 111 10.79 14.32 -6.56
CA THR A 111 10.54 13.26 -7.54
C THR A 111 11.82 12.96 -8.30
N LEU A 112 12.32 11.76 -8.16
CA LEU A 112 13.55 11.31 -8.82
C LEU A 112 13.24 10.71 -10.19
N SER A 113 14.09 11.04 -11.16
CA SER A 113 14.07 10.41 -12.48
C SER A 113 15.01 9.22 -12.51
N VAL A 114 14.65 8.21 -13.30
CA VAL A 114 15.51 7.06 -13.58
C VAL A 114 16.80 7.53 -14.27
N VAL A 115 17.95 7.14 -13.75
CA VAL A 115 19.26 7.45 -14.30
C VAL A 115 19.65 6.44 -15.38
N SER A 116 19.37 5.16 -15.16
CA SER A 116 19.64 4.11 -16.14
C SER A 116 18.64 2.97 -16.05
N VAL A 117 18.49 2.23 -17.15
CA VAL A 117 17.65 1.03 -17.24
C VAL A 117 18.50 -0.11 -17.79
N ASN A 118 18.61 -1.18 -17.03
CA ASN A 118 19.33 -2.39 -17.42
C ASN A 118 18.35 -3.51 -17.73
N CYS A 119 18.40 -4.06 -18.95
CA CYS A 119 17.63 -5.22 -19.33
C CYS A 119 18.34 -6.49 -18.85
N ILE A 120 17.73 -7.20 -17.91
CA ILE A 120 18.26 -8.49 -17.39
C ILE A 120 17.74 -9.65 -18.24
N SER A 121 16.50 -9.56 -18.70
CA SER A 121 15.88 -10.52 -19.61
C SER A 121 14.70 -9.86 -20.34
N ASP A 122 14.06 -10.57 -21.29
CA ASP A 122 12.90 -10.07 -22.06
C ASP A 122 11.74 -9.57 -21.17
N THR A 123 11.70 -9.99 -19.90
CA THR A 123 10.62 -9.67 -18.96
C THR A 123 11.11 -9.05 -17.66
N CYS A 124 12.42 -8.77 -17.54
CA CYS A 124 13.02 -8.25 -16.31
C CYS A 124 13.94 -7.07 -16.60
N TYR A 125 13.65 -5.93 -15.98
CA TYR A 125 14.38 -4.69 -16.10
C TYR A 125 14.74 -4.15 -14.73
N VAL A 126 15.94 -3.62 -14.58
CA VAL A 126 16.41 -2.93 -13.38
C VAL A 126 16.50 -1.44 -13.67
N PHE A 127 15.79 -0.66 -12.90
CA PHE A 127 15.77 0.81 -12.98
C PHE A 127 16.64 1.36 -11.86
N ASP A 128 17.70 2.09 -12.24
CA ASP A 128 18.61 2.71 -11.29
C ASP A 128 18.19 4.17 -11.07
N MET A 129 17.96 4.55 -9.83
CA MET A 129 17.58 5.92 -9.44
C MET A 129 18.80 6.79 -9.13
N GLY A 130 20.04 6.24 -9.15
CA GLY A 130 21.29 6.95 -8.97
C GLY A 130 21.63 7.32 -7.53
N ILE A 131 20.68 7.23 -6.63
CA ILE A 131 20.87 7.50 -5.19
C ILE A 131 20.09 6.50 -4.35
N ASN A 132 20.57 6.28 -3.14
CA ASN A 132 19.84 5.55 -2.13
C ASN A 132 18.80 6.49 -1.48
N THR A 133 17.53 6.10 -1.46
CA THR A 133 16.44 6.94 -0.98
C THR A 133 15.27 6.12 -0.47
N ALA A 134 14.52 6.68 0.46
CA ALA A 134 13.21 6.18 0.85
C ALA A 134 12.11 6.82 -0.01
N GLY A 135 11.32 6.00 -0.70
CA GLY A 135 10.29 6.53 -1.58
C GLY A 135 9.32 5.46 -2.07
N VAL A 136 8.37 5.89 -2.88
CA VAL A 136 7.43 5.01 -3.59
C VAL A 136 7.61 5.16 -5.10
N PRO A 137 7.62 4.07 -5.87
CA PRO A 137 7.73 4.14 -7.30
C PRO A 137 6.42 4.64 -7.91
N ARG A 138 6.52 5.42 -8.98
CA ARG A 138 5.41 5.70 -9.89
C ARG A 138 5.65 4.93 -11.18
N LEU A 139 4.84 3.93 -11.40
CA LEU A 139 4.84 3.14 -12.63
C LEU A 139 3.84 3.72 -13.63
N GLU A 140 4.29 3.99 -14.85
CA GLU A 140 3.42 4.26 -16.00
C GLU A 140 3.64 3.16 -17.03
N ILE A 141 2.59 2.45 -17.39
CA ILE A 141 2.69 1.27 -18.23
C ILE A 141 1.46 1.09 -19.12
N LYS A 142 1.68 0.53 -20.31
CA LYS A 142 0.64 0.11 -21.23
C LYS A 142 0.84 -1.37 -21.57
N GLY A 143 -0.22 -2.16 -21.48
CA GLY A 143 -0.19 -3.58 -21.79
C GLY A 143 -1.59 -4.17 -21.92
N GLU A 144 -1.63 -5.46 -22.19
CA GLU A 144 -2.89 -6.18 -22.31
C GLU A 144 -3.57 -6.39 -20.96
N ARG A 145 -4.90 -6.49 -20.97
CA ARG A 145 -5.70 -6.78 -19.77
C ARG A 145 -5.25 -8.09 -19.13
N GLY A 146 -4.97 -8.01 -17.83
CA GLY A 146 -4.53 -9.14 -17.03
C GLY A 146 -3.02 -9.34 -17.00
N THR A 147 -2.25 -8.53 -17.75
CA THR A 147 -0.79 -8.52 -17.62
C THR A 147 -0.42 -8.15 -16.19
N ARG A 148 0.48 -8.93 -15.62
CA ARG A 148 0.93 -8.78 -14.23
C ARG A 148 2.32 -8.16 -14.21
N ILE A 149 2.44 -7.03 -13.54
CA ILE A 149 3.70 -6.33 -13.32
C ILE A 149 4.09 -6.52 -11.87
N ARG A 150 5.36 -6.85 -11.64
CA ARG A 150 5.92 -6.99 -10.30
C ARG A 150 7.06 -5.99 -10.13
N LEU A 151 6.95 -5.14 -9.12
CA LEU A 151 7.97 -4.18 -8.73
C LEU A 151 8.67 -4.72 -7.48
N ARG A 152 9.99 -4.80 -7.53
CA ARG A 152 10.83 -5.22 -6.41
C ARG A 152 11.85 -4.13 -6.14
N HIS A 153 12.13 -3.90 -4.86
CA HIS A 153 13.04 -2.83 -4.44
C HIS A 153 14.27 -3.41 -3.76
N SER A 154 15.41 -2.78 -3.97
CA SER A 154 16.67 -3.12 -3.30
C SER A 154 17.65 -1.96 -3.45
N GLU A 155 18.55 -1.81 -2.51
CA GLU A 155 19.67 -0.86 -2.56
C GLU A 155 20.92 -1.46 -3.17
N MET A 156 20.97 -2.76 -3.29
CA MET A 156 22.14 -3.51 -3.72
C MET A 156 21.88 -4.26 -5.01
N LEU A 157 22.93 -4.40 -5.81
CA LEU A 157 22.94 -5.24 -7.02
C LEU A 157 23.84 -6.45 -6.83
N GLN A 158 23.45 -7.54 -7.47
CA GLN A 158 24.28 -8.71 -7.67
C GLN A 158 25.31 -8.47 -8.78
N LYS A 159 26.29 -9.36 -8.93
CA LYS A 159 27.33 -9.24 -9.96
C LYS A 159 26.79 -9.31 -11.39
N ASP A 160 25.63 -9.94 -11.59
CA ASP A 160 24.93 -10.05 -12.85
C ASP A 160 24.04 -8.83 -13.17
N GLY A 161 24.03 -7.83 -12.29
CA GLY A 161 23.22 -6.61 -12.43
C GLY A 161 21.77 -6.73 -11.94
N ASN A 162 21.36 -7.90 -11.44
CA ASN A 162 20.05 -8.06 -10.81
C ASN A 162 20.05 -7.47 -9.39
N ILE A 163 18.87 -7.20 -8.84
CA ILE A 163 18.73 -6.70 -7.46
C ILE A 163 19.16 -7.75 -6.44
N ASP A 164 19.71 -7.31 -5.34
CA ASP A 164 20.09 -8.15 -4.20
C ASP A 164 19.29 -7.76 -2.95
N GLN A 165 18.41 -8.64 -2.50
CA GLN A 165 17.57 -8.46 -1.32
C GLN A 165 18.03 -9.28 -0.10
N ARG A 166 19.22 -9.90 -0.15
CA ARG A 166 19.69 -10.80 0.93
C ARG A 166 19.84 -10.08 2.27
N ASN A 167 20.19 -8.80 2.27
CA ASN A 167 20.23 -7.97 3.47
C ASN A 167 18.85 -7.85 4.14
N ILE A 168 17.80 -7.70 3.35
CA ILE A 168 16.42 -7.57 3.83
C ILE A 168 15.88 -8.92 4.30
N ASP A 169 16.09 -9.97 3.52
CA ASP A 169 15.66 -11.35 3.83
C ASP A 169 16.14 -11.79 5.23
N MET A 170 17.36 -11.42 5.60
CA MET A 170 17.94 -11.76 6.88
C MET A 170 17.15 -11.16 8.06
N HIS A 171 16.62 -9.96 7.91
CA HIS A 171 15.87 -9.25 8.97
C HIS A 171 14.41 -9.69 9.05
N LEU A 172 13.78 -9.89 7.92
CA LEU A 172 12.36 -10.26 7.87
C LEU A 172 12.12 -11.75 8.05
N ARG A 173 13.16 -12.59 7.93
CA ARG A 173 13.13 -14.05 8.18
C ARG A 173 11.89 -14.73 7.65
N PRO A 174 11.65 -14.73 6.34
CA PRO A 174 10.51 -15.42 5.78
C PRO A 174 10.50 -16.87 6.22
N ARG A 175 9.35 -17.40 6.63
CA ARG A 175 9.19 -18.78 7.10
C ARG A 175 9.47 -19.79 6.01
N ASN A 176 9.30 -19.36 4.77
CA ASN A 176 9.60 -20.17 3.60
C ASN A 176 10.08 -19.28 2.46
N LYS A 177 10.82 -19.86 1.50
CA LYS A 177 11.36 -19.15 0.33
C LYS A 177 10.30 -18.60 -0.64
N ARG A 178 8.99 -18.86 -0.39
CA ARG A 178 7.89 -18.36 -1.21
C ARG A 178 7.29 -17.08 -0.65
N GLU A 179 7.64 -16.71 0.57
CA GLU A 179 7.19 -15.44 1.14
C GLU A 179 7.84 -14.29 0.38
N ILE A 180 7.02 -13.31 0.02
CA ILE A 180 7.41 -12.17 -0.79
C ILE A 180 7.73 -11.02 0.15
N ILE A 181 8.81 -10.28 -0.15
CA ILE A 181 9.28 -9.15 0.62
C ILE A 181 9.49 -7.97 -0.34
N GLN A 182 9.09 -6.78 0.06
CA GLN A 182 9.23 -5.53 -0.71
C GLN A 182 8.91 -5.72 -2.19
N THR A 183 7.75 -6.29 -2.45
CA THR A 183 7.30 -6.61 -3.80
C THR A 183 5.89 -6.12 -3.99
N ASP A 184 5.70 -5.15 -4.87
CA ASP A 184 4.38 -4.73 -5.30
C ASP A 184 3.97 -5.49 -6.54
N GLU A 185 2.69 -5.76 -6.67
CA GLU A 185 2.11 -6.40 -7.84
C GLU A 185 0.92 -5.59 -8.36
N TYR A 186 0.94 -5.31 -9.65
CA TYR A 186 -0.12 -4.60 -10.35
C TYR A 186 -0.61 -5.43 -11.53
N VAL A 187 -1.92 -5.68 -11.58
CA VAL A 187 -2.56 -6.36 -12.71
C VAL A 187 -3.28 -5.34 -13.57
N LEU A 188 -2.88 -5.21 -14.84
CA LEU A 188 -3.40 -4.22 -15.76
C LEU A 188 -4.88 -4.49 -16.08
N LYS A 189 -5.65 -3.42 -16.18
CA LYS A 189 -7.02 -3.45 -16.73
C LYS A 189 -7.05 -3.40 -18.27
N GLY A 190 -5.95 -2.96 -18.93
CA GLY A 190 -5.81 -2.93 -20.39
C GLY A 190 -6.46 -1.71 -21.05
N GLU A 191 -6.59 -0.60 -20.36
CA GLU A 191 -7.27 0.63 -20.83
C GLU A 191 -6.28 1.76 -21.15
N GLY A 192 -5.31 1.50 -22.03
CA GLY A 192 -4.34 2.52 -22.44
C GLY A 192 -3.12 2.57 -21.53
N VAL A 193 -2.61 3.77 -21.21
CA VAL A 193 -1.52 3.95 -20.25
C VAL A 193 -2.13 4.01 -18.85
N GLU A 194 -1.67 3.13 -17.99
CA GLU A 194 -2.10 3.02 -16.60
C GLU A 194 -1.00 3.52 -15.68
N THR A 195 -1.40 4.19 -14.60
CA THR A 195 -0.49 4.67 -13.57
C THR A 195 -0.73 3.90 -12.27
N PHE A 196 0.33 3.38 -11.68
CA PHE A 196 0.27 2.72 -10.39
C PHE A 196 1.31 3.32 -9.43
N ILE A 197 0.86 3.68 -8.24
CA ILE A 197 1.69 4.10 -7.12
C ILE A 197 1.30 3.22 -5.95
N PRO A 198 2.19 2.36 -5.42
CA PRO A 198 1.87 1.52 -4.28
C PRO A 198 1.46 2.36 -3.07
N PRO A 199 0.30 2.09 -2.45
CA PRO A 199 -0.22 2.96 -1.40
C PRO A 199 0.51 2.81 -0.06
N PHE A 200 1.21 1.69 0.18
CA PHE A 200 1.76 1.36 1.50
C PHE A 200 3.23 0.96 1.47
N THR A 201 3.72 0.40 0.37
CA THR A 201 5.10 -0.05 0.25
C THR A 201 6.03 1.14 0.08
N ARG A 202 7.10 1.17 0.85
CA ARG A 202 8.23 2.09 0.65
C ARG A 202 9.49 1.31 0.37
N SER A 203 10.28 1.77 -0.61
CA SER A 203 11.64 1.31 -0.79
C SER A 203 12.51 1.97 0.27
N GLU A 204 12.70 1.31 1.38
CA GLU A 204 13.51 1.85 2.46
C GLU A 204 14.25 0.69 3.11
N GLU A 205 15.52 0.85 3.36
CA GLU A 205 16.31 -0.10 4.11
C GLU A 205 16.06 0.08 5.60
N HIS A 206 15.62 -0.97 6.27
CA HIS A 206 15.46 -0.99 7.73
C HIS A 206 16.76 -1.32 8.47
N THR A 207 17.92 -1.06 7.87
CA THR A 207 19.21 -1.23 8.53
C THR A 207 19.66 0.03 9.25
N SER A 208 18.95 1.15 9.11
CA SER A 208 19.27 2.34 9.87
C SER A 208 18.87 2.15 11.33
N GLU A 209 19.83 1.68 12.11
CA GLU A 209 20.16 2.19 13.43
C GLU A 209 18.99 2.33 14.42
N LEU A 210 18.48 1.19 14.88
CA LEU A 210 18.10 1.10 16.27
C LEU A 210 19.38 0.73 17.07
N GLN A 211 20.22 1.72 17.27
CA GLN A 211 21.21 1.70 18.34
C GLN A 211 20.57 2.19 19.63
#